data_eacb69aed703389a5c8bd4f117873ec6
#
_entry.id   eacb69aed703389a5c8bd4f117873ec6
#
_cell.length_a   1.000
_cell.length_b   1.000
_cell.length_c   1.000
_cell.angle_alpha   90.00
_cell.angle_beta   90.00
_cell.angle_gamma   90.00
#
_symmetry.space_group_name_H-M   'P 1'
#
loop_
_entity.id
_entity.type
_entity.pdbx_description
1 polymer ?
#
loop_
_entity_poly.entity_id
_entity_poly.type
_entity_poly.pdbx_seq_one_letter_code
_entity_poly.pdbx_strand_id
1 'polypeptide(L)'
;DMQDNVAVIHMTNAYGSGLADAFVASMDAGHICTQIGYDQTTTDFTSVVSTVVNEGCTSAMLVSYAADGAALIEEMSLQGFSGAIYGADGIAEEGLSAGMADKSLVDGIIATKPSAGGAMSTVGMVFAAQCAAVPDCAGGIYTAEAFDAVYITAFAAFTALATPGISKDMAIMGTGNGLEGASGAITFMSNGDVPAAGYCIGEFSHDATTDAVSYDCA
;
A
#
# COMPACT_ATOMS: atom_id res chain seq x y z
N ASP A 1 -5.11 5.48 18.83
CA ASP A 1 -4.98 6.83 19.40
C ASP A 1 -5.09 7.82 18.24
N MET A 2 -6.03 8.76 18.35
CA MET A 2 -6.13 9.83 17.36
C MET A 2 -4.90 10.73 17.53
N GLN A 3 -4.09 10.81 16.48
CA GLN A 3 -2.96 11.73 16.46
C GLN A 3 -3.50 13.10 16.08
N ASP A 4 -3.20 14.09 16.89
CA ASP A 4 -3.48 15.48 16.58
C ASP A 4 -2.40 16.02 15.63
N ASN A 5 -2.75 17.00 14.82
CA ASN A 5 -1.79 17.77 14.05
C ASN A 5 -1.03 16.93 12.99
N VAL A 6 -1.77 16.17 12.19
CA VAL A 6 -1.22 15.26 11.17
C VAL A 6 -0.86 16.00 9.90
N ALA A 7 0.39 15.91 9.44
CA ALA A 7 0.78 16.26 8.08
C ALA A 7 0.43 15.12 7.12
N VAL A 8 -0.33 15.39 6.08
CA VAL A 8 -0.63 14.41 5.02
C VAL A 8 0.26 14.72 3.82
N ILE A 9 1.23 13.84 3.55
CA ILE A 9 2.19 14.00 2.46
C ILE A 9 1.87 12.97 1.40
N HIS A 10 1.64 13.42 0.16
CA HIS A 10 1.19 12.50 -0.88
C HIS A 10 1.78 12.82 -2.25
N MET A 11 1.98 11.79 -3.04
CA MET A 11 2.29 11.92 -4.46
C MET A 11 1.09 12.50 -5.22
N THR A 12 1.32 13.43 -6.16
CA THR A 12 0.27 14.10 -6.96
C THR A 12 -0.14 13.28 -8.18
N ASN A 13 -0.53 12.03 -7.95
CA ASN A 13 -1.14 11.17 -8.96
C ASN A 13 -2.52 10.67 -8.48
N ALA A 14 -3.20 9.85 -9.28
CA ALA A 14 -4.53 9.36 -8.93
C ALA A 14 -4.55 8.55 -7.63
N TYR A 15 -3.49 7.76 -7.36
CA TYR A 15 -3.33 7.01 -6.12
C TYR A 15 -3.13 7.95 -4.93
N GLY A 16 -2.09 8.77 -4.98
CA GLY A 16 -1.68 9.61 -3.85
C GLY A 16 -2.73 10.66 -3.48
N SER A 17 -3.22 11.42 -4.47
CA SER A 17 -4.24 12.44 -4.22
C SER A 17 -5.56 11.84 -3.77
N GLY A 18 -6.02 10.76 -4.42
CA GLY A 18 -7.30 10.14 -4.07
C GLY A 18 -7.32 9.58 -2.64
N LEU A 19 -6.23 8.90 -2.23
CA LEU A 19 -6.13 8.33 -0.90
C LEU A 19 -5.92 9.40 0.18
N ALA A 20 -5.10 10.43 -0.11
CA ALA A 20 -4.91 11.56 0.80
C ALA A 20 -6.21 12.32 1.04
N ASP A 21 -6.98 12.61 -0.01
CA ASP A 21 -8.28 13.29 0.11
C ASP A 21 -9.28 12.45 0.92
N ALA A 22 -9.31 11.13 0.70
CA ALA A 22 -10.16 10.23 1.47
C ALA A 22 -9.75 10.17 2.94
N PHE A 23 -8.44 10.14 3.24
CA PHE A 23 -7.93 10.20 4.61
C PHE A 23 -8.33 11.50 5.30
N VAL A 24 -8.05 12.65 4.67
CA VAL A 24 -8.42 13.97 5.21
C VAL A 24 -9.94 14.06 5.45
N ALA A 25 -10.75 13.56 4.52
CA ALA A 25 -12.21 13.58 4.67
C ALA A 25 -12.71 12.66 5.80
N SER A 26 -11.95 11.66 6.21
CA SER A 26 -12.29 10.76 7.32
C SER A 26 -11.88 11.28 8.69
N MET A 27 -11.00 12.28 8.74
CA MET A 27 -10.51 12.88 9.97
C MET A 27 -11.37 14.08 10.38
N ASP A 28 -11.50 14.33 11.68
CA ASP A 28 -12.09 15.57 12.17
C ASP A 28 -11.21 16.76 11.78
N ALA A 29 -11.83 17.87 11.38
CA ALA A 29 -11.15 19.03 10.79
C ALA A 29 -10.05 19.68 11.65
N GLY A 30 -10.00 19.40 12.95
CA GLY A 30 -8.99 19.91 13.87
C GLY A 30 -7.72 19.06 13.95
N HIS A 31 -7.68 17.89 13.31
CA HIS A 31 -6.57 16.94 13.42
C HIS A 31 -5.57 17.00 12.25
N ILE A 32 -5.92 17.69 11.17
CA ILE A 32 -5.04 17.87 10.02
C ILE A 32 -4.22 19.14 10.18
N CYS A 33 -2.90 19.00 10.23
CA CYS A 33 -1.93 20.09 10.27
C CYS A 33 -1.81 20.72 8.87
N THR A 34 -1.48 19.90 7.90
CA THR A 34 -1.29 20.34 6.51
C THR A 34 -1.47 19.16 5.56
N GLN A 35 -1.82 19.44 4.31
CA GLN A 35 -1.82 18.46 3.22
C GLN A 35 -0.88 18.95 2.12
N ILE A 36 0.15 18.18 1.79
CA ILE A 36 1.21 18.57 0.87
C ILE A 36 1.35 17.53 -0.23
N GLY A 37 1.12 17.94 -1.47
CA GLY A 37 1.38 17.13 -2.65
C GLY A 37 2.79 17.36 -3.19
N TYR A 38 3.45 16.31 -3.67
CA TYR A 38 4.71 16.39 -4.42
C TYR A 38 4.58 15.65 -5.76
N ASP A 39 5.34 16.10 -6.77
CA ASP A 39 5.36 15.45 -8.09
C ASP A 39 6.13 14.12 -8.03
N GLN A 40 5.67 13.11 -8.78
CA GLN A 40 6.31 11.78 -8.82
C GLN A 40 7.76 11.77 -9.36
N THR A 41 8.23 12.88 -9.90
CA THR A 41 9.63 13.06 -10.33
C THR A 41 10.48 13.79 -9.29
N THR A 42 9.91 14.15 -8.14
CA THR A 42 10.59 14.81 -7.03
C THR A 42 11.65 13.87 -6.43
N THR A 43 12.86 14.41 -6.30
CA THR A 43 13.99 13.71 -5.66
C THR A 43 14.56 14.47 -4.46
N ASP A 44 14.10 15.71 -4.24
CA ASP A 44 14.49 16.57 -3.12
C ASP A 44 13.24 16.94 -2.33
N PHE A 45 13.13 16.40 -1.13
CA PHE A 45 11.98 16.59 -0.24
C PHE A 45 12.20 17.66 0.83
N THR A 46 13.33 18.40 0.78
CA THR A 46 13.70 19.43 1.76
C THR A 46 12.58 20.44 2.00
N SER A 47 11.95 20.94 0.94
CA SER A 47 10.88 21.95 1.07
C SER A 47 9.59 21.36 1.64
N VAL A 48 9.26 20.12 1.28
CA VAL A 48 8.08 19.42 1.78
C VAL A 48 8.20 19.21 3.29
N VAL A 49 9.32 18.66 3.73
CA VAL A 49 9.57 18.39 5.14
C VAL A 49 9.73 19.68 5.96
N SER A 50 10.39 20.71 5.40
CA SER A 50 10.49 22.02 6.06
C SER A 50 9.11 22.61 6.36
N THR A 51 8.13 22.43 5.50
CA THR A 51 6.75 22.87 5.75
C THR A 51 6.17 22.14 6.96
N VAL A 52 6.30 20.81 7.00
CA VAL A 52 5.80 19.97 8.12
C VAL A 52 6.39 20.42 9.46
N VAL A 53 7.72 20.62 9.49
CA VAL A 53 8.43 21.04 10.71
C VAL A 53 8.06 22.46 11.13
N ASN A 54 8.00 23.40 10.18
CA ASN A 54 7.69 24.80 10.46
C ASN A 54 6.25 25.03 10.92
N GLU A 55 5.30 24.22 10.43
CA GLU A 55 3.91 24.26 10.88
C GLU A 55 3.71 23.55 12.22
N GLY A 56 4.74 22.87 12.75
CA GLY A 56 4.70 22.20 14.02
C GLY A 56 3.82 20.95 14.03
N CYS A 57 3.75 20.26 12.91
CA CYS A 57 3.02 18.99 12.85
C CYS A 57 3.65 17.96 13.78
N THR A 58 2.82 17.16 14.45
CA THR A 58 3.28 16.18 15.45
C THR A 58 3.23 14.75 14.98
N SER A 59 2.65 14.51 13.82
CA SER A 59 2.65 13.23 13.14
C SER A 59 2.56 13.42 11.63
N ALA A 60 2.89 12.39 10.87
CA ALA A 60 2.83 12.41 9.42
C ALA A 60 2.16 11.15 8.87
N MET A 61 1.29 11.32 7.87
CA MET A 61 0.73 10.25 7.05
C MET A 61 1.36 10.31 5.66
N LEU A 62 2.06 9.26 5.27
CA LEU A 62 2.74 9.15 3.98
C LEU A 62 1.88 8.33 3.00
N VAL A 63 1.46 8.96 1.93
CA VAL A 63 0.80 8.30 0.79
C VAL A 63 1.76 8.34 -0.39
N SER A 64 2.74 7.45 -0.33
CA SER A 64 3.95 7.43 -1.17
C SER A 64 4.25 5.99 -1.58
N TYR A 65 5.13 5.82 -2.56
CA TYR A 65 5.76 4.52 -2.80
C TYR A 65 7.05 4.37 -2.00
N ALA A 66 7.57 3.15 -1.88
CA ALA A 66 8.70 2.82 -1.01
C ALA A 66 9.93 3.74 -1.19
N ALA A 67 10.35 4.02 -2.43
CA ALA A 67 11.52 4.86 -2.68
C ALA A 67 11.35 6.31 -2.21
N ASP A 68 10.18 6.91 -2.48
CA ASP A 68 9.88 8.28 -2.06
C ASP A 68 9.63 8.34 -0.55
N GLY A 69 8.95 7.31 0.00
CA GLY A 69 8.72 7.15 1.43
C GLY A 69 10.02 7.10 2.21
N ALA A 70 11.00 6.31 1.74
CA ALA A 70 12.34 6.25 2.32
C ALA A 70 13.02 7.62 2.34
N ALA A 71 13.03 8.32 1.20
CA ALA A 71 13.65 9.65 1.09
C ALA A 71 12.94 10.70 1.99
N LEU A 72 11.61 10.64 2.10
CA LEU A 72 10.86 11.49 3.03
C LEU A 72 11.22 11.21 4.49
N ILE A 73 11.33 9.94 4.89
CA ILE A 73 11.69 9.53 6.25
C ILE A 73 13.12 9.99 6.59
N GLU A 74 14.08 9.80 5.68
CA GLU A 74 15.45 10.28 5.86
C GLU A 74 15.49 11.81 6.00
N GLU A 75 14.78 12.55 5.15
CA GLU A 75 14.73 14.01 5.21
C GLU A 75 14.03 14.50 6.50
N MET A 76 12.97 13.82 6.95
CA MET A 76 12.31 14.10 8.24
C MET A 76 13.30 13.97 9.39
N SER A 77 14.09 12.91 9.41
CA SER A 77 15.14 12.70 10.42
C SER A 77 16.20 13.81 10.37
N LEU A 78 16.66 14.18 9.17
CA LEU A 78 17.65 15.25 8.97
C LEU A 78 17.17 16.61 9.48
N GLN A 79 15.88 16.92 9.34
CA GLN A 79 15.27 18.16 9.81
C GLN A 79 14.76 18.08 11.25
N GLY A 80 14.98 16.96 11.95
CA GLY A 80 14.65 16.80 13.35
C GLY A 80 13.16 16.58 13.63
N PHE A 81 12.39 16.11 12.65
CA PHE A 81 11.03 15.65 12.89
C PHE A 81 11.07 14.39 13.76
N SER A 82 10.38 14.43 14.90
CA SER A 82 10.34 13.33 15.87
C SER A 82 8.93 12.82 16.12
N GLY A 83 7.97 13.20 15.29
CA GLY A 83 6.59 12.76 15.37
C GLY A 83 6.39 11.34 14.85
N ALA A 84 5.24 10.76 15.18
CA ALA A 84 4.87 9.46 14.66
C ALA A 84 4.66 9.50 13.14
N ILE A 85 5.14 8.46 12.44
CA ILE A 85 4.97 8.31 10.99
C ILE A 85 4.02 7.15 10.73
N TYR A 86 3.04 7.41 9.89
CA TYR A 86 2.07 6.44 9.39
C TYR A 86 2.18 6.32 7.89
N GLY A 87 1.84 5.16 7.35
CA GLY A 87 1.90 4.93 5.93
C GLY A 87 0.69 4.23 5.33
N ALA A 88 0.43 4.55 4.08
CA ALA A 88 -0.47 3.78 3.24
C ALA A 88 0.23 2.53 2.68
N ASP A 89 -0.50 1.75 1.92
CA ASP A 89 -0.05 0.48 1.34
C ASP A 89 1.22 0.59 0.49
N GLY A 90 1.42 1.71 -0.20
CA GLY A 90 2.59 1.91 -1.05
C GLY A 90 3.94 1.95 -0.35
N ILE A 91 3.97 2.09 1.00
CA ILE A 91 5.20 1.95 1.80
C ILE A 91 5.17 0.72 2.71
N ALA A 92 4.07 -0.03 2.77
CA ALA A 92 3.87 -1.17 3.68
C ALA A 92 4.57 -2.45 3.19
N GLU A 93 5.85 -2.34 2.88
CA GLU A 93 6.68 -3.44 2.39
C GLU A 93 8.13 -3.35 2.94
N GLU A 94 8.78 -4.49 3.11
CA GLU A 94 10.17 -4.56 3.59
C GLU A 94 11.16 -3.79 2.69
N GLY A 95 10.81 -3.63 1.41
CA GLY A 95 11.57 -2.83 0.44
C GLY A 95 11.68 -1.35 0.77
N LEU A 96 10.85 -0.81 1.68
CA LEU A 96 10.92 0.58 2.13
C LEU A 96 12.34 0.98 2.56
N SER A 97 13.03 0.12 3.30
CA SER A 97 14.36 0.41 3.84
C SER A 97 15.53 0.08 2.89
N ALA A 98 15.26 -0.47 1.70
CA ALA A 98 16.32 -1.05 0.85
C ALA A 98 17.38 -0.05 0.38
N GLY A 99 17.01 1.22 0.22
CA GLY A 99 17.94 2.30 -0.20
C GLY A 99 18.38 3.23 0.93
N MET A 100 17.90 3.03 2.16
CA MET A 100 18.16 3.94 3.27
C MET A 100 19.59 3.78 3.81
N ALA A 101 20.21 4.90 4.16
CA ALA A 101 21.51 4.93 4.81
C ALA A 101 21.42 4.49 6.28
N ASP A 102 20.31 4.79 6.93
CA ASP A 102 20.00 4.37 8.31
C ASP A 102 18.63 3.69 8.35
N LYS A 103 18.63 2.38 8.37
CA LYS A 103 17.40 1.58 8.39
C LYS A 103 16.67 1.62 9.73
N SER A 104 17.31 2.07 10.80
CA SER A 104 16.64 2.22 12.09
C SER A 104 15.56 3.30 12.07
N LEU A 105 15.55 4.17 11.08
CA LEU A 105 14.55 5.23 10.92
C LEU A 105 13.15 4.71 10.62
N VAL A 106 13.01 3.45 10.19
CA VAL A 106 11.69 2.85 9.97
C VAL A 106 11.09 2.21 11.22
N ASP A 107 11.89 2.05 12.28
CA ASP A 107 11.46 1.39 13.52
C ASP A 107 10.25 2.11 14.14
N GLY A 108 9.17 1.36 14.41
CA GLY A 108 7.93 1.92 14.95
C GLY A 108 7.01 2.62 13.94
N ILE A 109 7.35 2.67 12.65
CA ILE A 109 6.43 3.18 11.62
C ILE A 109 5.28 2.19 11.44
N ILE A 110 4.06 2.71 11.51
CA ILE A 110 2.84 1.91 11.29
C ILE A 110 2.32 2.18 9.87
N ALA A 111 2.05 1.12 9.13
CA ALA A 111 1.45 1.23 7.80
C ALA A 111 0.30 0.24 7.63
N THR A 112 -0.53 0.49 6.63
CA THR A 112 -1.67 -0.38 6.32
C THR A 112 -1.59 -0.89 4.90
N LYS A 113 -1.88 -2.16 4.70
CA LYS A 113 -2.05 -2.75 3.36
C LYS A 113 -3.22 -3.73 3.33
N PRO A 114 -3.77 -4.04 2.17
CA PRO A 114 -4.73 -5.14 2.06
C PRO A 114 -4.11 -6.43 2.59
N SER A 115 -4.88 -7.16 3.41
CA SER A 115 -4.48 -8.49 3.82
C SER A 115 -4.88 -9.48 2.73
N ALA A 116 -3.96 -10.36 2.33
CA ALA A 116 -4.27 -11.47 1.44
C ALA A 116 -5.20 -12.46 2.18
N GLY A 117 -6.51 -12.29 2.04
CA GLY A 117 -7.52 -13.16 2.67
C GLY A 117 -7.49 -14.59 2.13
N GLY A 118 -6.80 -14.83 1.02
CA GLY A 118 -6.70 -16.12 0.35
C GLY A 118 -5.58 -17.03 0.82
N ALA A 119 -4.71 -16.58 1.73
CA ALA A 119 -3.56 -17.38 2.19
C ALA A 119 -3.95 -18.76 2.77
N MET A 120 -5.18 -18.91 3.24
CA MET A 120 -5.72 -20.15 3.79
C MET A 120 -6.45 -21.01 2.74
N SER A 121 -6.69 -20.50 1.54
CA SER A 121 -7.32 -21.26 0.46
C SER A 121 -6.35 -22.26 -0.17
N THR A 122 -6.89 -23.31 -0.80
CA THR A 122 -6.06 -24.26 -1.55
C THR A 122 -5.31 -23.55 -2.69
N VAL A 123 -5.95 -22.61 -3.37
CA VAL A 123 -5.34 -21.81 -4.45
C VAL A 123 -4.26 -20.89 -3.88
N GLY A 124 -4.52 -20.22 -2.76
CA GLY A 124 -3.55 -19.38 -2.07
C GLY A 124 -2.30 -20.15 -1.62
N MET A 125 -2.46 -21.36 -1.09
CA MET A 125 -1.32 -22.22 -0.71
C MET A 125 -0.48 -22.64 -1.92
N VAL A 126 -1.11 -23.04 -3.01
CA VAL A 126 -0.41 -23.39 -4.26
C VAL A 126 0.30 -22.17 -4.85
N PHE A 127 -0.38 -21.03 -4.88
CA PHE A 127 0.23 -19.76 -5.33
C PHE A 127 1.45 -19.42 -4.48
N ALA A 128 1.34 -19.43 -3.16
CA ALA A 128 2.45 -19.09 -2.26
C ALA A 128 3.67 -20.00 -2.49
N ALA A 129 3.46 -21.30 -2.69
CA ALA A 129 4.53 -22.25 -2.99
C ALA A 129 5.22 -21.96 -4.34
N GLN A 130 4.45 -21.53 -5.34
CA GLN A 130 5.00 -21.15 -6.65
C GLN A 130 5.71 -19.80 -6.58
N CYS A 131 5.11 -18.83 -5.91
CA CYS A 131 5.64 -17.49 -5.70
C CYS A 131 7.00 -17.52 -4.99
N ALA A 132 7.16 -18.37 -3.97
CA ALA A 132 8.43 -18.54 -3.26
C ALA A 132 9.61 -19.00 -4.17
N ALA A 133 9.33 -19.57 -5.33
CA ALA A 133 10.33 -19.97 -6.31
C ALA A 133 10.67 -18.87 -7.35
N VAL A 134 9.95 -17.74 -7.31
CA VAL A 134 10.11 -16.62 -8.25
C VAL A 134 10.75 -15.44 -7.51
N PRO A 135 11.89 -14.91 -7.97
CA PRO A 135 12.50 -13.73 -7.38
C PRO A 135 11.48 -12.58 -7.24
N ASP A 136 11.51 -11.89 -6.12
CA ASP A 136 10.70 -10.70 -5.78
C ASP A 136 9.17 -10.94 -5.74
N CYS A 137 8.70 -12.17 -5.84
CA CYS A 137 7.27 -12.46 -5.74
C CYS A 137 6.80 -12.52 -4.28
N ALA A 138 7.52 -13.19 -3.40
CA ALA A 138 7.07 -13.48 -2.04
C ALA A 138 6.92 -12.23 -1.15
N GLY A 139 7.70 -11.19 -1.41
CA GLY A 139 7.63 -9.91 -0.66
C GLY A 139 6.77 -8.83 -1.32
N GLY A 140 6.24 -9.08 -2.51
CA GLY A 140 5.48 -8.06 -3.26
C GLY A 140 4.07 -7.86 -2.74
N ILE A 141 3.65 -6.61 -2.66
CA ILE A 141 2.26 -6.24 -2.40
C ILE A 141 1.42 -6.60 -3.63
N TYR A 142 0.20 -7.07 -3.44
CA TYR A 142 -0.76 -7.41 -4.50
C TYR A 142 -0.34 -8.53 -5.47
N THR A 143 0.63 -9.36 -5.13
CA THR A 143 1.06 -10.44 -6.03
C THR A 143 -0.02 -11.51 -6.24
N ALA A 144 -0.77 -11.83 -5.20
CA ALA A 144 -1.89 -12.77 -5.26
C ALA A 144 -3.06 -12.19 -6.07
N GLU A 145 -3.38 -10.91 -5.84
CA GLU A 145 -4.43 -10.18 -6.57
C GLU A 145 -4.07 -10.03 -8.05
N ALA A 146 -2.82 -9.73 -8.36
CA ALA A 146 -2.34 -9.66 -9.74
C ALA A 146 -2.43 -11.01 -10.45
N PHE A 147 -2.10 -12.10 -9.76
CA PHE A 147 -2.26 -13.47 -10.28
C PHE A 147 -3.73 -13.73 -10.62
N ASP A 148 -4.65 -13.44 -9.70
CA ASP A 148 -6.08 -13.65 -9.90
C ASP A 148 -6.63 -12.77 -11.02
N ALA A 149 -6.21 -11.53 -11.13
CA ALA A 149 -6.61 -10.61 -12.18
C ALA A 149 -6.20 -11.14 -13.57
N VAL A 150 -4.98 -11.66 -13.72
CA VAL A 150 -4.52 -12.26 -14.97
C VAL A 150 -5.33 -13.52 -15.29
N TYR A 151 -5.57 -14.36 -14.29
CA TYR A 151 -6.34 -15.60 -14.45
C TYR A 151 -7.77 -15.32 -14.91
N ILE A 152 -8.48 -14.41 -14.20
CA ILE A 152 -9.84 -14.01 -14.55
C ILE A 152 -9.89 -13.41 -15.96
N THR A 153 -8.94 -12.52 -16.29
CA THR A 153 -8.89 -11.88 -17.61
C THR A 153 -8.71 -12.90 -18.73
N ALA A 154 -7.81 -13.88 -18.55
CA ALA A 154 -7.58 -14.94 -19.53
C ALA A 154 -8.83 -15.80 -19.75
N PHE A 155 -9.49 -16.23 -18.67
CA PHE A 155 -10.72 -17.03 -18.78
C PHE A 155 -11.89 -16.22 -19.36
N ALA A 156 -12.02 -14.94 -18.98
CA ALA A 156 -13.02 -14.04 -19.56
C ALA A 156 -12.83 -13.86 -21.06
N ALA A 157 -11.59 -13.79 -21.53
CA ALA A 157 -11.28 -13.73 -22.96
C ALA A 157 -11.77 -14.99 -23.70
N PHE A 158 -11.55 -16.20 -23.15
CA PHE A 158 -12.08 -17.43 -23.71
C PHE A 158 -13.61 -17.45 -23.72
N THR A 159 -14.24 -16.99 -22.64
CA THR A 159 -15.70 -16.88 -22.53
C THR A 159 -16.25 -15.92 -23.60
N ALA A 160 -15.62 -14.79 -23.80
CA ALA A 160 -16.02 -13.81 -24.80
C ALA A 160 -15.87 -14.33 -26.25
N LEU A 161 -14.85 -15.16 -26.51
CA LEU A 161 -14.68 -15.83 -27.80
C LEU A 161 -15.76 -16.90 -28.04
N ALA A 162 -16.17 -17.60 -26.98
CA ALA A 162 -17.16 -18.67 -27.06
C ALA A 162 -18.62 -18.16 -27.07
N THR A 163 -18.87 -16.92 -26.64
CA THR A 163 -20.21 -16.35 -26.45
C THR A 163 -20.34 -15.03 -27.23
N PRO A 164 -20.67 -15.07 -28.54
CA PRO A 164 -20.84 -13.87 -29.34
C PRO A 164 -21.85 -12.91 -28.74
N GLY A 165 -21.46 -11.62 -28.60
CA GLY A 165 -22.32 -10.56 -28.08
C GLY A 165 -22.26 -10.34 -26.57
N ILE A 166 -21.49 -11.14 -25.81
CA ILE A 166 -21.22 -10.84 -24.41
C ILE A 166 -20.32 -9.60 -24.30
N SER A 167 -20.62 -8.68 -23.38
CA SER A 167 -19.71 -7.56 -23.10
C SER A 167 -18.47 -8.05 -22.30
N LYS A 168 -17.37 -7.28 -22.38
CA LYS A 168 -16.15 -7.60 -21.64
C LYS A 168 -16.41 -7.64 -20.14
N ASP A 169 -17.18 -6.67 -19.64
CA ASP A 169 -17.50 -6.58 -18.21
C ASP A 169 -18.31 -7.79 -17.74
N MET A 170 -19.31 -8.21 -18.51
CA MET A 170 -20.10 -9.41 -18.21
C MET A 170 -19.23 -10.67 -18.22
N ALA A 171 -18.27 -10.77 -19.15
CA ALA A 171 -17.36 -11.92 -19.22
C ALA A 171 -16.42 -11.95 -17.99
N ILE A 172 -15.88 -10.80 -17.59
CA ILE A 172 -14.98 -10.67 -16.42
C ILE A 172 -15.75 -10.97 -15.14
N MET A 173 -16.88 -10.29 -14.92
CA MET A 173 -17.70 -10.48 -13.72
C MET A 173 -18.25 -11.90 -13.62
N GLY A 174 -18.68 -12.47 -14.74
CA GLY A 174 -19.19 -13.85 -14.77
C GLY A 174 -18.10 -14.91 -14.52
N THR A 175 -16.85 -14.62 -14.87
CA THR A 175 -15.71 -15.49 -14.59
C THR A 175 -15.23 -15.37 -13.15
N GLY A 176 -15.16 -14.13 -12.63
CA GLY A 176 -14.57 -13.87 -11.32
C GLY A 176 -15.53 -14.07 -10.16
N ASN A 177 -16.84 -13.83 -10.33
CA ASN A 177 -17.79 -13.96 -9.24
C ASN A 177 -17.91 -15.41 -8.71
N GLY A 178 -17.58 -15.58 -7.42
CA GLY A 178 -17.56 -16.87 -6.75
C GLY A 178 -16.28 -17.68 -6.99
N LEU A 179 -15.27 -17.08 -7.64
CA LEU A 179 -13.95 -17.73 -7.76
C LEU A 179 -13.23 -17.69 -6.42
N GLU A 180 -12.70 -18.84 -6.01
CA GLU A 180 -11.73 -18.93 -4.92
C GLU A 180 -10.35 -18.69 -5.52
N GLY A 181 -9.85 -17.48 -5.38
CA GLY A 181 -8.57 -17.05 -5.93
C GLY A 181 -7.39 -17.26 -4.98
N ALA A 182 -6.21 -16.88 -5.44
CA ALA A 182 -5.01 -16.82 -4.61
C ALA A 182 -5.12 -15.73 -3.54
N SER A 183 -5.79 -14.61 -3.85
CA SER A 183 -6.05 -13.51 -2.92
C SER A 183 -7.26 -13.75 -2.02
N GLY A 184 -8.08 -14.77 -2.28
CA GLY A 184 -9.30 -15.10 -1.55
C GLY A 184 -10.53 -15.27 -2.44
N ALA A 185 -11.70 -15.24 -1.82
CA ALA A 185 -12.96 -15.32 -2.54
C ALA A 185 -13.25 -14.01 -3.29
N ILE A 186 -13.42 -14.09 -4.59
CA ILE A 186 -13.63 -12.93 -5.46
C ILE A 186 -15.13 -12.76 -5.72
N THR A 187 -15.61 -11.54 -5.47
CA THR A 187 -16.98 -11.15 -5.82
C THR A 187 -16.97 -9.69 -6.22
N PHE A 188 -17.28 -9.43 -7.48
CA PHE A 188 -17.33 -8.06 -7.98
C PHE A 188 -18.59 -7.33 -7.51
N MET A 189 -18.41 -6.10 -7.05
CA MET A 189 -19.51 -5.16 -6.84
C MET A 189 -20.01 -4.60 -8.17
N SER A 190 -21.16 -3.92 -8.16
CA SER A 190 -21.77 -3.36 -9.38
C SER A 190 -20.90 -2.30 -10.07
N ASN A 191 -19.97 -1.68 -9.36
CA ASN A 191 -19.00 -0.71 -9.89
C ASN A 191 -17.72 -1.36 -10.44
N GLY A 192 -17.59 -2.70 -10.34
CA GLY A 192 -16.43 -3.46 -10.79
C GLY A 192 -15.35 -3.70 -9.73
N ASP A 193 -15.49 -3.12 -8.54
CA ASP A 193 -14.54 -3.35 -7.45
C ASP A 193 -14.75 -4.73 -6.80
N VAL A 194 -13.70 -5.26 -6.21
CA VAL A 194 -13.74 -6.39 -5.29
C VAL A 194 -13.64 -5.84 -3.86
N PRO A 195 -14.58 -6.16 -2.96
CA PRO A 195 -14.47 -5.74 -1.57
C PRO A 195 -13.15 -6.23 -0.98
N ALA A 196 -12.47 -5.37 -0.22
CA ALA A 196 -11.27 -5.78 0.50
C ALA A 196 -11.59 -6.94 1.45
N ALA A 197 -10.79 -7.99 1.41
CA ALA A 197 -10.93 -9.14 2.32
C ALA A 197 -10.55 -8.77 3.77
N GLY A 198 -9.85 -7.66 3.96
CA GLY A 198 -9.39 -7.09 5.22
C GLY A 198 -8.18 -6.21 5.01
N TYR A 199 -7.76 -5.56 6.06
CA TYR A 199 -6.53 -4.78 6.08
C TYR A 199 -5.60 -5.34 7.15
N CYS A 200 -4.31 -5.41 6.80
CA CYS A 200 -3.23 -5.58 7.74
C CYS A 200 -2.85 -4.18 8.25
N ILE A 201 -2.83 -4.00 9.54
CA ILE A 201 -2.16 -2.88 10.19
C ILE A 201 -0.87 -3.45 10.72
N GLY A 202 0.25 -3.06 10.13
CA GLY A 202 1.56 -3.60 10.51
C GLY A 202 2.48 -2.50 11.01
N GLU A 203 3.50 -2.95 11.72
CA GLU A 203 4.55 -2.10 12.26
C GLU A 203 5.90 -2.56 11.70
N PHE A 204 6.73 -1.59 11.34
CA PHE A 204 8.11 -1.84 10.98
C PHE A 204 8.96 -2.03 12.23
N SER A 205 9.86 -3.00 12.19
CA SER A 205 10.88 -3.18 13.22
C SER A 205 12.26 -3.36 12.58
N HIS A 206 13.28 -2.83 13.24
CA HIS A 206 14.68 -2.92 12.83
C HIS A 206 15.49 -3.73 13.84
N ASP A 207 16.15 -4.80 13.39
CA ASP A 207 17.10 -5.55 14.20
C ASP A 207 18.50 -4.96 14.04
N ALA A 208 18.94 -4.20 15.05
CA ALA A 208 20.27 -3.58 15.06
C ALA A 208 21.46 -4.56 15.00
N THR A 209 21.23 -5.87 15.23
CA THR A 209 22.28 -6.88 15.18
C THR A 209 22.52 -7.37 13.76
N THR A 210 21.46 -7.56 13.00
CA THR A 210 21.49 -8.10 11.64
C THR A 210 21.30 -7.03 10.57
N ASP A 211 20.96 -5.81 10.95
CA ASP A 211 20.53 -4.70 10.08
C ASP A 211 19.32 -5.07 9.20
N ALA A 212 18.52 -6.02 9.67
CA ALA A 212 17.32 -6.46 8.98
C ALA A 212 16.12 -5.61 9.40
N VAL A 213 15.25 -5.35 8.43
CA VAL A 213 13.94 -4.72 8.66
C VAL A 213 12.86 -5.76 8.38
N SER A 214 11.86 -5.83 9.25
CA SER A 214 10.64 -6.60 9.04
C SER A 214 9.41 -5.67 9.10
N TYR A 215 8.35 -6.11 8.45
CA TYR A 215 7.04 -5.48 8.50
C TYR A 215 6.03 -6.54 8.92
N ASP A 216 5.55 -6.46 10.16
CA ASP A 216 4.72 -7.47 10.77
C ASP A 216 3.27 -6.96 10.94
N CYS A 217 2.32 -7.72 10.40
CA CYS A 217 0.88 -7.48 10.58
C CYS A 217 0.44 -7.90 11.99
N ALA A 218 -0.30 -7.02 12.67
CA ALA A 218 -0.90 -7.29 13.96
C ALA A 218 -2.13 -8.23 13.84
#